data_680eea4023f04d2b9576a3ffd38760c3
#
_entry.id   680eea4023f04d2b9576a3ffd38760c3
#
_cell.length_a   1.000
_cell.length_b   1.000
_cell.length_c   1.000
_cell.angle_alpha   90.00
_cell.angle_beta   90.00
_cell.angle_gamma   90.00
#
_symmetry.space_group_name_H-M   'P 1'
#
loop_
_entity.id
_entity.type
_entity.pdbx_description
1 polymer ?
#
loop_
_entity_poly.entity_id
_entity_poly.type
_entity_poly.pdbx_seq_one_letter_code
_entity_poly.pdbx_strand_id
1 'polypeptide(L)'
;MEVIRAKTAGFCFGVERAVNTVYEQIEQYTSEPIFTYGPIIHNEEVIKDLQRKGVNVLRSEKELDQLERGVVIIRSHGVEKRIYEKLNKKGITIVDATCPFVKKIHNIVQKESAEGRYIVIIGNPEHPEVEGIRGWAGERVSVVQNAEDIENLPLQKNEFICVVSQTTFNYNKFKDLVEIISEKSYDIHVLNTICNATKERQIEAKSIAEKVDAMIVIGDKHSSNTQKLFEICASACQDTYYIQTLDDLDMNQLGSVVKTVGITAGASTPNNIIE
;
A
#
# COMPACT_ATOMS: atom_id res chain seq x y z
N MET A 1 30.52 14.38 -6.54
CA MET A 1 29.09 13.98 -6.74
C MET A 1 28.34 14.45 -5.52
N GLU A 2 27.29 15.23 -5.70
CA GLU A 2 26.38 15.67 -4.63
C GLU A 2 25.22 14.67 -4.52
N VAL A 3 24.80 14.35 -3.29
CA VAL A 3 23.69 13.44 -3.04
C VAL A 3 22.57 14.17 -2.31
N ILE A 4 21.35 14.13 -2.84
CA ILE A 4 20.15 14.74 -2.26
C ILE A 4 19.20 13.60 -1.85
N ARG A 5 19.14 13.34 -0.54
CA ARG A 5 18.20 12.35 0.02
C ARG A 5 16.86 13.00 0.34
N ALA A 6 15.77 12.38 -0.10
CA ALA A 6 14.42 12.78 0.27
C ALA A 6 14.22 12.62 1.80
N LYS A 7 13.64 13.64 2.44
CA LYS A 7 13.35 13.63 3.89
C LYS A 7 12.29 12.60 4.25
N THR A 8 11.37 12.33 3.31
CA THR A 8 10.31 11.34 3.46
C THR A 8 10.74 9.91 3.13
N ALA A 9 12.00 9.66 2.72
CA ALA A 9 12.49 8.32 2.42
C ALA A 9 12.45 7.41 3.67
N GLY A 10 11.92 6.18 3.53
CA GLY A 10 11.89 5.21 4.62
C GLY A 10 10.49 4.97 5.19
N PHE A 11 10.39 4.27 6.32
CA PHE A 11 9.13 3.87 6.90
C PHE A 11 8.16 5.04 7.12
N CYS A 12 6.91 4.87 6.70
CA CYS A 12 5.83 5.74 7.16
C CYS A 12 5.28 5.25 8.51
N PHE A 13 4.55 6.12 9.21
CA PHE A 13 3.92 5.80 10.50
C PHE A 13 3.15 4.47 10.48
N GLY A 14 2.35 4.20 9.46
CA GLY A 14 1.53 2.99 9.38
C GLY A 14 2.36 1.71 9.25
N VAL A 15 3.45 1.77 8.49
CA VAL A 15 4.41 0.67 8.31
C VAL A 15 5.21 0.43 9.58
N GLU A 16 5.78 1.48 10.16
CA GLU A 16 6.57 1.40 11.40
C GLU A 16 5.73 0.80 12.52
N ARG A 17 4.50 1.30 12.71
CA ARG A 17 3.55 0.73 13.68
C ARG A 17 3.29 -0.75 13.44
N ALA A 18 3.06 -1.17 12.18
CA ALA A 18 2.75 -2.56 11.89
C ALA A 18 3.94 -3.49 12.19
N VAL A 19 5.16 -3.07 11.84
CA VAL A 19 6.39 -3.83 12.12
C VAL A 19 6.63 -3.91 13.63
N ASN A 20 6.53 -2.79 14.36
CA ASN A 20 6.71 -2.76 15.82
C ASN A 20 5.66 -3.64 16.52
N THR A 21 4.41 -3.63 16.05
CA THR A 21 3.37 -4.54 16.59
C THR A 21 3.81 -6.01 16.53
N VAL A 22 4.46 -6.45 15.42
CA VAL A 22 4.94 -7.84 15.34
C VAL A 22 6.05 -8.11 16.36
N TYR A 23 7.01 -7.18 16.52
CA TYR A 23 8.07 -7.35 17.52
C TYR A 23 7.51 -7.40 18.96
N GLU A 24 6.55 -6.56 19.30
CA GLU A 24 5.85 -6.59 20.59
C GLU A 24 5.17 -7.95 20.82
N GLN A 25 4.56 -8.54 19.79
CA GLN A 25 3.93 -9.86 19.94
C GLN A 25 4.97 -10.98 20.09
N ILE A 26 6.13 -10.91 19.45
CA ILE A 26 7.22 -11.87 19.65
C ILE A 26 7.68 -11.89 21.12
N GLU A 27 7.75 -10.70 21.73
CA GLU A 27 8.13 -10.60 23.16
C GLU A 27 7.02 -11.07 24.11
N GLN A 28 5.76 -10.80 23.75
CA GLN A 28 4.59 -11.11 24.58
C GLN A 28 4.20 -12.61 24.55
N TYR A 29 4.24 -13.24 23.38
CA TYR A 29 3.78 -14.61 23.15
C TYR A 29 4.94 -15.58 22.94
N THR A 30 5.68 -15.91 23.99
CA THR A 30 6.88 -16.78 23.91
C THR A 30 6.56 -18.27 23.75
N SER A 31 5.32 -18.69 24.04
CA SER A 31 4.89 -20.11 24.02
C SER A 31 3.86 -20.43 22.94
N GLU A 32 3.35 -19.43 22.22
CA GLU A 32 2.37 -19.62 21.17
C GLU A 32 2.94 -19.34 19.80
N PRO A 33 2.51 -20.07 18.76
CA PRO A 33 2.93 -19.77 17.40
C PRO A 33 2.35 -18.44 16.95
N ILE A 34 3.20 -17.60 16.32
CA ILE A 34 2.84 -16.29 15.80
C ILE A 34 2.80 -16.36 14.28
N PHE A 35 1.72 -15.84 13.73
CA PHE A 35 1.51 -15.78 12.28
C PHE A 35 1.17 -14.36 11.86
N THR A 36 1.56 -13.98 10.63
CA THR A 36 0.97 -12.85 9.94
C THR A 36 0.05 -13.35 8.82
N TYR A 37 -1.10 -12.73 8.63
CA TYR A 37 -1.95 -13.05 7.48
C TYR A 37 -1.55 -12.18 6.28
N GLY A 38 -0.83 -12.80 5.34
CA GLY A 38 -0.02 -12.15 4.33
C GLY A 38 1.25 -11.50 4.91
N PRO A 39 2.18 -11.03 4.07
CA PRO A 39 3.35 -10.27 4.51
C PRO A 39 2.92 -9.02 5.25
N ILE A 40 3.54 -8.75 6.41
CA ILE A 40 3.17 -7.60 7.27
C ILE A 40 3.27 -6.27 6.52
N ILE A 41 4.28 -6.16 5.67
CA ILE A 41 4.53 -5.08 4.71
C ILE A 41 5.19 -5.68 3.46
N HIS A 42 5.24 -4.93 2.35
CA HIS A 42 6.00 -5.32 1.16
C HIS A 42 7.48 -4.95 1.32
N ASN A 43 8.23 -5.82 2.00
CA ASN A 43 9.69 -5.76 2.11
C ASN A 43 10.23 -7.13 2.51
N GLU A 44 10.98 -7.77 1.61
CA GLU A 44 11.49 -9.12 1.81
C GLU A 44 12.46 -9.23 2.98
N GLU A 45 13.33 -8.23 3.19
CA GLU A 45 14.32 -8.27 4.27
C GLU A 45 13.65 -8.24 5.65
N VAL A 46 12.61 -7.43 5.80
CA VAL A 46 11.79 -7.40 7.03
C VAL A 46 11.08 -8.74 7.23
N ILE A 47 10.51 -9.33 6.17
CA ILE A 47 9.84 -10.63 6.26
C ILE A 47 10.83 -11.72 6.67
N LYS A 48 12.02 -11.77 6.06
CA LYS A 48 13.08 -12.72 6.41
C LYS A 48 13.54 -12.58 7.86
N ASP A 49 13.66 -11.35 8.37
CA ASP A 49 14.04 -11.11 9.77
C ASP A 49 12.96 -11.63 10.73
N LEU A 50 11.69 -11.33 10.48
CA LEU A 50 10.57 -11.83 11.28
C LEU A 50 10.47 -13.36 11.24
N GLN A 51 10.71 -13.99 10.09
CA GLN A 51 10.75 -15.45 9.96
C GLN A 51 11.88 -16.09 10.78
N ARG A 52 13.08 -15.47 10.79
CA ARG A 52 14.20 -15.91 11.64
C ARG A 52 13.85 -15.83 13.14
N LYS A 53 12.94 -14.94 13.52
CA LYS A 53 12.41 -14.77 14.89
C LYS A 53 11.20 -15.66 15.19
N GLY A 54 10.84 -16.58 14.29
CA GLY A 54 9.78 -17.56 14.50
C GLY A 54 8.38 -17.11 14.07
N VAL A 55 8.24 -15.98 13.39
CA VAL A 55 6.94 -15.55 12.83
C VAL A 55 6.72 -16.22 11.47
N ASN A 56 5.56 -16.86 11.30
CA ASN A 56 5.18 -17.51 10.05
C ASN A 56 4.21 -16.66 9.24
N VAL A 57 4.32 -16.69 7.91
CA VAL A 57 3.43 -15.96 7.01
C VAL A 57 2.38 -16.92 6.45
N LEU A 58 1.11 -16.69 6.77
CA LEU A 58 -0.03 -17.37 6.14
C LEU A 58 -0.33 -16.69 4.81
N ARG A 59 -0.23 -17.42 3.73
CA ARG A 59 -0.35 -16.89 2.35
C ARG A 59 -1.73 -17.08 1.75
N SER A 60 -2.56 -17.90 2.38
CA SER A 60 -3.88 -18.25 1.87
C SER A 60 -4.88 -18.49 3.00
N GLU A 61 -6.15 -18.35 2.65
CA GLU A 61 -7.26 -18.70 3.56
C GLU A 61 -7.26 -20.20 3.91
N LYS A 62 -6.76 -21.04 3.01
CA LYS A 62 -6.64 -22.48 3.23
C LYS A 62 -5.63 -22.80 4.35
N GLU A 63 -4.52 -22.07 4.41
CA GLU A 63 -3.55 -22.19 5.52
C GLU A 63 -4.15 -21.69 6.84
N LEU A 64 -4.93 -20.61 6.79
CA LEU A 64 -5.67 -20.11 7.96
C LEU A 64 -6.68 -21.13 8.46
N ASP A 65 -7.34 -21.87 7.58
CA ASP A 65 -8.28 -22.93 7.95
C ASP A 65 -7.65 -24.07 8.72
N GLN A 66 -6.36 -24.34 8.50
CA GLN A 66 -5.59 -25.38 9.19
C GLN A 66 -5.11 -24.99 10.58
N LEU A 67 -5.21 -23.70 10.95
CA LEU A 67 -4.81 -23.25 12.29
C LEU A 67 -5.76 -23.76 13.34
N GLU A 68 -5.21 -24.33 14.41
CA GLU A 68 -5.93 -24.75 15.59
C GLU A 68 -5.74 -23.79 16.76
N ARG A 69 -4.58 -23.12 16.84
CA ARG A 69 -4.22 -22.17 17.91
C ARG A 69 -3.16 -21.19 17.44
N GLY A 70 -2.94 -20.14 18.21
CA GLY A 70 -1.87 -19.15 18.01
C GLY A 70 -2.38 -17.73 17.91
N VAL A 71 -1.46 -16.84 17.59
CA VAL A 71 -1.72 -15.42 17.40
C VAL A 71 -1.61 -15.09 15.92
N VAL A 72 -2.66 -14.51 15.34
CA VAL A 72 -2.65 -14.05 13.92
C VAL A 72 -2.63 -12.53 13.90
N ILE A 73 -1.56 -11.99 13.32
CA ILE A 73 -1.39 -10.55 13.15
C ILE A 73 -1.89 -10.16 11.75
N ILE A 74 -2.85 -9.27 11.71
CA ILE A 74 -3.37 -8.72 10.44
C ILE A 74 -2.37 -7.70 9.91
N ARG A 75 -1.99 -7.86 8.64
CA ARG A 75 -1.02 -6.99 7.93
C ARG A 75 -1.44 -5.53 7.85
N SER A 76 -0.49 -4.63 7.59
CA SER A 76 -0.72 -3.19 7.48
C SER A 76 -1.77 -2.78 6.42
N HIS A 77 -1.93 -3.57 5.37
CA HIS A 77 -2.91 -3.37 4.29
C HIS A 77 -4.35 -3.71 4.67
N GLY A 78 -4.56 -4.29 5.87
CA GLY A 78 -5.85 -4.83 6.26
C GLY A 78 -6.24 -6.09 5.48
N VAL A 79 -7.42 -6.59 5.81
CA VAL A 79 -8.03 -7.77 5.17
C VAL A 79 -9.54 -7.58 5.11
N GLU A 80 -10.20 -8.42 4.34
CA GLU A 80 -11.67 -8.47 4.26
C GLU A 80 -12.31 -8.80 5.61
N LYS A 81 -13.52 -8.29 5.83
CA LYS A 81 -14.30 -8.50 7.06
C LYS A 81 -14.46 -9.99 7.41
N ARG A 82 -14.69 -10.84 6.41
CA ARG A 82 -14.89 -12.29 6.59
C ARG A 82 -13.68 -12.98 7.24
N ILE A 83 -12.47 -12.46 7.08
CA ILE A 83 -11.27 -13.03 7.71
C ILE A 83 -11.31 -12.84 9.23
N TYR A 84 -11.71 -11.65 9.70
CA TYR A 84 -11.90 -11.42 11.14
C TYR A 84 -12.99 -12.34 11.71
N GLU A 85 -14.11 -12.50 11.02
CA GLU A 85 -15.21 -13.37 11.43
C GLU A 85 -14.75 -14.83 11.53
N LYS A 86 -13.95 -15.27 10.56
CA LYS A 86 -13.39 -16.62 10.52
C LYS A 86 -12.43 -16.91 11.67
N LEU A 87 -11.49 -16.00 11.92
CA LEU A 87 -10.54 -16.11 13.03
C LEU A 87 -11.26 -16.12 14.39
N ASN A 88 -12.26 -15.25 14.58
CA ASN A 88 -13.07 -15.20 15.79
C ASN A 88 -13.83 -16.51 16.02
N LYS A 89 -14.44 -17.10 14.98
CA LYS A 89 -15.13 -18.39 15.06
C LYS A 89 -14.21 -19.53 15.49
N LYS A 90 -12.92 -19.45 15.14
CA LYS A 90 -11.91 -20.45 15.52
C LYS A 90 -11.32 -20.19 16.91
N GLY A 91 -11.65 -19.09 17.57
CA GLY A 91 -11.05 -18.71 18.87
C GLY A 91 -9.57 -18.33 18.77
N ILE A 92 -9.08 -17.96 17.57
CA ILE A 92 -7.70 -17.53 17.34
C ILE A 92 -7.51 -16.11 17.87
N THR A 93 -6.43 -15.86 18.58
CA THR A 93 -6.08 -14.50 19.03
C THR A 93 -5.73 -13.62 17.84
N ILE A 94 -6.45 -12.49 17.68
CA ILE A 94 -6.24 -11.54 16.60
C ILE A 94 -5.51 -10.31 17.12
N VAL A 95 -4.40 -9.96 16.48
CA VAL A 95 -3.70 -8.68 16.67
C VAL A 95 -3.79 -7.88 15.38
N ASP A 96 -4.46 -6.73 15.44
CA ASP A 96 -4.75 -5.96 14.24
C ASP A 96 -3.72 -4.84 14.01
N ALA A 97 -2.74 -5.12 13.16
CA ALA A 97 -1.73 -4.16 12.72
C ALA A 97 -2.14 -3.34 11.47
N THR A 98 -3.40 -3.43 11.04
CA THR A 98 -3.93 -2.62 9.92
C THR A 98 -3.65 -1.14 10.16
N CYS A 99 -3.10 -0.48 9.15
CA CYS A 99 -2.85 0.96 9.20
C CYS A 99 -4.15 1.73 9.51
N PRO A 100 -4.15 2.70 10.44
CA PRO A 100 -5.35 3.48 10.78
C PRO A 100 -6.00 4.17 9.58
N PHE A 101 -5.22 4.60 8.60
CA PHE A 101 -5.73 5.19 7.36
C PHE A 101 -6.51 4.16 6.53
N VAL A 102 -6.04 2.92 6.43
CA VAL A 102 -6.74 1.82 5.77
C VAL A 102 -8.02 1.44 6.53
N LYS A 103 -7.95 1.33 7.88
CA LYS A 103 -9.15 1.12 8.72
C LYS A 103 -10.22 2.19 8.50
N LYS A 104 -9.80 3.44 8.34
CA LYS A 104 -10.74 4.53 8.03
C LYS A 104 -11.47 4.27 6.72
N ILE A 105 -10.79 3.76 5.69
CA ILE A 105 -11.42 3.42 4.41
C ILE A 105 -12.40 2.27 4.58
N HIS A 106 -12.04 1.20 5.32
CA HIS A 106 -12.94 0.10 5.62
C HIS A 106 -14.26 0.60 6.26
N ASN A 107 -14.16 1.49 7.26
CA ASN A 107 -15.32 2.07 7.92
C ASN A 107 -16.17 2.93 6.97
N ILE A 108 -15.51 3.72 6.10
CA ILE A 108 -16.19 4.54 5.09
C ILE A 108 -16.99 3.64 4.15
N VAL A 109 -16.35 2.69 3.49
CA VAL A 109 -17.03 1.86 2.48
C VAL A 109 -18.12 1.00 3.09
N GLN A 110 -17.95 0.53 4.32
CA GLN A 110 -18.98 -0.21 5.04
C GLN A 110 -20.20 0.66 5.33
N LYS A 111 -19.99 1.91 5.80
CA LYS A 111 -21.07 2.86 6.08
C LYS A 111 -21.80 3.26 4.81
N GLU A 112 -21.07 3.72 3.79
CA GLU A 112 -21.64 4.20 2.53
C GLU A 112 -22.40 3.08 1.79
N SER A 113 -21.89 1.84 1.82
CA SER A 113 -22.59 0.68 1.28
C SER A 113 -23.87 0.34 2.05
N ALA A 114 -23.86 0.45 3.39
CA ALA A 114 -25.07 0.27 4.22
C ALA A 114 -26.13 1.33 3.97
N GLU A 115 -25.73 2.54 3.52
CA GLU A 115 -26.64 3.62 3.08
C GLU A 115 -27.14 3.41 1.63
N GLY A 116 -26.78 2.29 0.99
CA GLY A 116 -27.26 1.92 -0.36
C GLY A 116 -26.43 2.52 -1.50
N ARG A 117 -25.28 3.18 -1.23
CA ARG A 117 -24.41 3.70 -2.29
C ARG A 117 -23.64 2.58 -2.98
N TYR A 118 -23.40 2.76 -4.26
CA TYR A 118 -22.45 1.93 -5.01
C TYR A 118 -21.03 2.40 -4.70
N ILE A 119 -20.13 1.50 -4.37
CA ILE A 119 -18.75 1.83 -4.03
C ILE A 119 -17.85 1.73 -5.26
N VAL A 120 -17.14 2.80 -5.58
CA VAL A 120 -16.11 2.82 -6.63
C VAL A 120 -14.75 3.00 -5.95
N ILE A 121 -13.89 1.99 -6.08
CA ILE A 121 -12.54 2.00 -5.50
C ILE A 121 -11.54 2.31 -6.62
N ILE A 122 -10.86 3.45 -6.54
CA ILE A 122 -9.76 3.78 -7.46
C ILE A 122 -8.48 3.12 -6.95
N GLY A 123 -7.97 2.10 -7.63
CA GLY A 123 -6.82 1.32 -7.20
C GLY A 123 -6.51 0.12 -8.08
N ASN A 124 -5.44 -0.60 -7.75
CA ASN A 124 -5.11 -1.86 -8.40
C ASN A 124 -5.96 -3.01 -7.83
N PRO A 125 -6.82 -3.68 -8.63
CA PRO A 125 -7.72 -4.73 -8.15
C PRO A 125 -6.99 -5.94 -7.53
N GLU A 126 -5.74 -6.20 -7.91
CA GLU A 126 -4.93 -7.30 -7.38
C GLU A 126 -4.14 -6.93 -6.11
N HIS A 127 -4.22 -5.67 -5.67
CA HIS A 127 -3.48 -5.23 -4.51
C HIS A 127 -4.19 -5.65 -3.20
N PRO A 128 -3.47 -6.20 -2.21
CA PRO A 128 -4.04 -6.66 -0.94
C PRO A 128 -4.89 -5.63 -0.17
N GLU A 129 -4.54 -4.34 -0.26
CA GLU A 129 -5.32 -3.26 0.35
C GLU A 129 -6.68 -3.10 -0.34
N VAL A 130 -6.71 -3.15 -1.67
CA VAL A 130 -7.94 -3.01 -2.46
C VAL A 130 -8.85 -4.22 -2.27
N GLU A 131 -8.28 -5.43 -2.22
CA GLU A 131 -9.00 -6.66 -1.85
C GLU A 131 -9.65 -6.50 -0.46
N GLY A 132 -8.87 -6.02 0.52
CA GLY A 132 -9.38 -5.73 1.86
C GLY A 132 -10.54 -4.74 1.84
N ILE A 133 -10.38 -3.58 1.21
CA ILE A 133 -11.42 -2.55 1.11
C ILE A 133 -12.69 -3.11 0.46
N ARG A 134 -12.55 -3.85 -0.64
CA ARG A 134 -13.66 -4.49 -1.35
C ARG A 134 -14.47 -5.41 -0.44
N GLY A 135 -13.81 -6.19 0.41
CA GLY A 135 -14.47 -7.09 1.35
C GLY A 135 -15.25 -6.40 2.49
N TRP A 136 -15.15 -5.08 2.62
CA TRP A 136 -15.97 -4.25 3.54
C TRP A 136 -17.09 -3.51 2.81
N ALA A 137 -17.06 -3.43 1.48
CA ALA A 137 -18.00 -2.66 0.68
C ALA A 137 -19.29 -3.41 0.28
N GLY A 138 -19.43 -4.69 0.64
CA GLY A 138 -20.57 -5.52 0.22
C GLY A 138 -20.53 -5.88 -1.27
N GLU A 139 -21.71 -6.15 -1.87
CA GLU A 139 -21.80 -6.67 -3.25
C GLU A 139 -21.75 -5.58 -4.33
N ARG A 140 -22.20 -4.35 -3.98
CA ARG A 140 -22.29 -3.22 -4.92
C ARG A 140 -20.98 -2.42 -4.95
N VAL A 141 -19.95 -3.01 -5.55
CA VAL A 141 -18.61 -2.44 -5.60
C VAL A 141 -17.90 -2.75 -6.91
N SER A 142 -17.20 -1.74 -7.45
CA SER A 142 -16.26 -1.90 -8.57
C SER A 142 -14.92 -1.28 -8.23
N VAL A 143 -13.87 -1.84 -8.84
CA VAL A 143 -12.51 -1.29 -8.78
C VAL A 143 -12.18 -0.73 -10.16
N VAL A 144 -11.65 0.49 -10.19
CA VAL A 144 -11.23 1.18 -11.43
C VAL A 144 -9.77 1.60 -11.32
N GLN A 145 -9.01 1.41 -12.37
CA GLN A 145 -7.59 1.74 -12.44
C GLN A 145 -7.26 2.74 -13.54
N ASN A 146 -8.14 2.84 -14.52
CA ASN A 146 -8.00 3.68 -15.71
C ASN A 146 -9.37 4.16 -16.23
N ALA A 147 -9.37 4.96 -17.30
CA ALA A 147 -10.58 5.51 -17.89
C ALA A 147 -11.50 4.43 -18.50
N GLU A 148 -10.92 3.38 -19.09
CA GLU A 148 -11.69 2.28 -19.69
C GLU A 148 -12.52 1.54 -18.65
N ASP A 149 -11.97 1.33 -17.43
CA ASP A 149 -12.71 0.72 -16.33
C ASP A 149 -13.94 1.55 -15.94
N ILE A 150 -13.84 2.88 -16.01
CA ILE A 150 -14.95 3.80 -15.71
C ILE A 150 -16.05 3.70 -16.76
N GLU A 151 -15.69 3.58 -18.04
CA GLU A 151 -16.67 3.38 -19.12
C GLU A 151 -17.47 2.08 -18.95
N ASN A 152 -16.85 1.06 -18.38
CA ASN A 152 -17.44 -0.26 -18.17
C ASN A 152 -18.15 -0.42 -16.81
N LEU A 153 -18.28 0.66 -16.02
CA LEU A 153 -19.00 0.58 -14.74
C LEU A 153 -20.48 0.18 -14.96
N PRO A 154 -21.00 -0.82 -14.21
CA PRO A 154 -22.36 -1.30 -14.35
C PRO A 154 -23.35 -0.37 -13.61
N LEU A 155 -23.31 0.92 -13.91
CA LEU A 155 -24.05 1.98 -13.22
C LEU A 155 -25.07 2.62 -14.14
N GLN A 156 -26.21 3.01 -13.56
CA GLN A 156 -27.27 3.75 -14.25
C GLN A 156 -27.12 5.25 -14.01
N LYS A 157 -27.79 6.08 -14.83
CA LYS A 157 -27.87 7.52 -14.60
C LYS A 157 -28.51 7.83 -13.24
N ASN A 158 -28.00 8.84 -12.57
CA ASN A 158 -28.44 9.30 -11.24
C ASN A 158 -28.22 8.25 -10.12
N GLU A 159 -27.35 7.26 -10.33
CA GLU A 159 -26.99 6.33 -9.27
C GLU A 159 -26.15 7.03 -8.20
N PHE A 160 -26.45 6.72 -6.92
CA PHE A 160 -25.69 7.24 -5.78
C PHE A 160 -24.42 6.46 -5.62
N ILE A 161 -23.27 7.11 -5.80
CA ILE A 161 -21.96 6.44 -5.70
C ILE A 161 -21.07 7.10 -4.66
N CYS A 162 -20.25 6.30 -4.00
CA CYS A 162 -19.14 6.75 -3.17
C CYS A 162 -17.82 6.34 -3.81
N VAL A 163 -16.96 7.30 -4.07
CA VAL A 163 -15.64 7.09 -4.65
C VAL A 163 -14.58 7.18 -3.56
N VAL A 164 -13.79 6.13 -3.40
CA VAL A 164 -12.61 6.07 -2.52
C VAL A 164 -11.38 5.65 -3.33
N SER A 165 -10.19 5.75 -2.76
CA SER A 165 -8.96 5.31 -3.42
C SER A 165 -8.09 4.44 -2.52
N GLN A 166 -7.27 3.60 -3.15
CA GLN A 166 -6.12 2.97 -2.52
C GLN A 166 -5.19 4.04 -1.94
N THR A 167 -4.69 3.83 -0.70
CA THR A 167 -3.87 4.83 0.02
C THR A 167 -2.58 5.22 -0.70
N THR A 168 -2.05 4.34 -1.55
CA THR A 168 -0.79 4.53 -2.30
C THR A 168 -0.99 4.91 -3.77
N PHE A 169 -2.23 5.22 -4.20
CA PHE A 169 -2.51 5.56 -5.59
C PHE A 169 -1.82 6.86 -6.00
N ASN A 170 -1.56 7.03 -7.30
CA ASN A 170 -0.99 8.26 -7.85
C ASN A 170 -2.01 9.40 -7.74
N TYR A 171 -1.63 10.50 -7.06
CA TYR A 171 -2.52 11.61 -6.75
C TYR A 171 -3.06 12.34 -8.01
N ASN A 172 -2.23 12.50 -9.04
CA ASN A 172 -2.67 13.15 -10.27
C ASN A 172 -3.62 12.25 -11.07
N LYS A 173 -3.26 10.97 -11.24
CA LYS A 173 -4.17 9.99 -11.88
C LYS A 173 -5.52 9.88 -11.14
N PHE A 174 -5.52 9.97 -9.81
CA PHE A 174 -6.77 9.99 -9.04
C PHE A 174 -7.66 11.18 -9.43
N LYS A 175 -7.08 12.38 -9.56
CA LYS A 175 -7.84 13.57 -9.98
C LYS A 175 -8.44 13.40 -11.37
N ASP A 176 -7.63 12.92 -12.32
CA ASP A 176 -8.05 12.70 -13.70
C ASP A 176 -9.22 11.71 -13.77
N LEU A 177 -9.15 10.60 -13.00
CA LEU A 177 -10.23 9.61 -12.96
C LEU A 177 -11.49 10.15 -12.27
N VAL A 178 -11.34 10.95 -11.20
CA VAL A 178 -12.48 11.61 -10.54
C VAL A 178 -13.15 12.60 -11.49
N GLU A 179 -12.39 13.34 -12.32
CA GLU A 179 -12.94 14.25 -13.32
C GLU A 179 -13.78 13.47 -14.34
N ILE A 180 -13.26 12.37 -14.90
CA ILE A 180 -13.98 11.49 -15.83
C ILE A 180 -15.28 10.94 -15.20
N ILE A 181 -15.22 10.48 -13.94
CA ILE A 181 -16.41 9.99 -13.23
C ILE A 181 -17.43 11.13 -13.06
N SER A 182 -16.96 12.36 -12.79
CA SER A 182 -17.82 13.53 -12.56
C SER A 182 -18.56 14.00 -13.82
N GLU A 183 -18.03 13.69 -15.00
CA GLU A 183 -18.71 13.94 -16.27
C GLU A 183 -19.87 12.99 -16.55
N LYS A 184 -19.93 11.86 -15.83
CA LYS A 184 -21.05 10.93 -15.89
C LYS A 184 -22.22 11.49 -15.07
N SER A 185 -23.45 11.14 -15.44
CA SER A 185 -24.66 11.60 -14.76
C SER A 185 -24.94 10.81 -13.47
N TYR A 186 -23.99 10.78 -12.51
CA TYR A 186 -24.11 10.11 -11.21
C TYR A 186 -24.30 11.15 -10.09
N ASP A 187 -24.88 10.74 -8.95
CA ASP A 187 -24.80 11.50 -7.69
C ASP A 187 -23.57 11.01 -6.92
N ILE A 188 -22.51 11.85 -6.90
CA ILE A 188 -21.17 11.44 -6.54
C ILE A 188 -20.75 11.98 -5.19
N HIS A 189 -20.35 11.09 -4.29
CA HIS A 189 -19.66 11.42 -3.05
C HIS A 189 -18.19 11.00 -3.15
N VAL A 190 -17.29 11.94 -3.44
CA VAL A 190 -15.85 11.68 -3.59
C VAL A 190 -15.13 11.88 -2.26
N LEU A 191 -14.47 10.83 -1.78
CA LEU A 191 -13.62 10.86 -0.59
C LEU A 191 -12.19 10.55 -0.99
N ASN A 192 -11.33 11.57 -1.01
CA ASN A 192 -9.91 11.35 -1.25
C ASN A 192 -9.28 10.63 -0.06
N THR A 193 -9.00 9.35 -0.22
CA THR A 193 -8.41 8.47 0.78
C THR A 193 -6.93 8.17 0.56
N ILE A 194 -6.28 8.86 -0.40
CA ILE A 194 -4.83 8.81 -0.56
C ILE A 194 -4.17 9.31 0.72
N CYS A 195 -3.23 8.54 1.26
CA CYS A 195 -2.54 8.88 2.50
C CYS A 195 -1.68 10.14 2.32
N ASN A 196 -1.67 11.05 3.30
CA ASN A 196 -0.82 12.25 3.26
C ASN A 196 0.66 11.90 3.09
N ALA A 197 1.16 10.87 3.78
CA ALA A 197 2.53 10.38 3.61
C ALA A 197 2.84 9.96 2.17
N THR A 198 1.87 9.40 1.44
CA THR A 198 2.01 9.09 0.00
C THR A 198 2.10 10.36 -0.83
N LYS A 199 1.21 11.32 -0.59
CA LYS A 199 1.18 12.60 -1.32
C LYS A 199 2.47 13.40 -1.13
N GLU A 200 2.93 13.52 0.11
CA GLU A 200 4.16 14.23 0.46
C GLU A 200 5.38 13.60 -0.22
N ARG A 201 5.50 12.25 -0.19
CA ARG A 201 6.56 11.53 -0.89
C ARG A 201 6.53 11.76 -2.40
N GLN A 202 5.37 11.70 -3.03
CA GLN A 202 5.24 11.90 -4.47
C GLN A 202 5.65 13.31 -4.89
N ILE A 203 5.27 14.32 -4.10
CA ILE A 203 5.64 15.73 -4.35
C ILE A 203 7.15 15.92 -4.16
N GLU A 204 7.72 15.44 -3.06
CA GLU A 204 9.14 15.58 -2.76
C GLU A 204 10.01 14.84 -3.78
N ALA A 205 9.68 13.58 -4.08
CA ALA A 205 10.42 12.76 -5.05
C ALA A 205 10.45 13.42 -6.43
N LYS A 206 9.31 13.95 -6.91
CA LYS A 206 9.23 14.69 -8.16
C LYS A 206 10.12 15.94 -8.14
N SER A 207 10.02 16.73 -7.06
CA SER A 207 10.81 17.97 -6.92
C SER A 207 12.33 17.71 -6.87
N ILE A 208 12.78 16.55 -6.36
CA ILE A 208 14.19 16.15 -6.40
C ILE A 208 14.55 15.69 -7.81
N ALA A 209 13.75 14.82 -8.41
CA ALA A 209 13.99 14.28 -9.75
C ALA A 209 14.14 15.37 -10.82
N GLU A 210 13.40 16.49 -10.68
CA GLU A 210 13.50 17.66 -11.58
C GLU A 210 14.82 18.43 -11.46
N LYS A 211 15.68 18.15 -10.47
CA LYS A 211 16.87 18.94 -10.14
C LYS A 211 18.19 18.16 -10.18
N VAL A 212 18.12 16.85 -10.37
CA VAL A 212 19.29 15.96 -10.31
C VAL A 212 19.57 15.32 -11.68
N ASP A 213 20.83 14.90 -11.86
CA ASP A 213 21.25 14.23 -13.09
C ASP A 213 20.80 12.75 -13.09
N ALA A 214 20.72 12.11 -11.92
CA ALA A 214 20.23 10.75 -11.77
C ALA A 214 19.37 10.59 -10.50
N MET A 215 18.43 9.65 -10.55
CA MET A 215 17.51 9.40 -9.44
C MET A 215 17.53 7.91 -9.05
N ILE A 216 17.68 7.62 -7.76
CA ILE A 216 17.62 6.26 -7.20
C ILE A 216 16.36 6.13 -6.37
N VAL A 217 15.51 5.17 -6.72
CA VAL A 217 14.28 4.83 -6.00
C VAL A 217 14.45 3.46 -5.34
N ILE A 218 14.49 3.46 -4.00
CA ILE A 218 14.80 2.27 -3.22
C ILE A 218 13.51 1.63 -2.68
N GLY A 219 13.34 0.33 -2.86
CA GLY A 219 12.30 -0.46 -2.21
C GLY A 219 11.90 -1.71 -2.99
N ASP A 220 10.99 -2.46 -2.39
CA ASP A 220 10.52 -3.74 -2.92
C ASP A 220 9.65 -3.55 -4.18
N LYS A 221 9.85 -4.41 -5.18
CA LYS A 221 9.11 -4.39 -6.47
C LYS A 221 7.61 -4.63 -6.31
N HIS A 222 7.19 -5.29 -5.22
CA HIS A 222 5.78 -5.51 -4.89
C HIS A 222 5.15 -4.34 -4.11
N SER A 223 5.96 -3.33 -3.72
CA SER A 223 5.46 -2.14 -3.03
C SER A 223 4.81 -1.18 -4.02
N SER A 224 3.48 -1.06 -3.98
CA SER A 224 2.73 -0.10 -4.81
C SER A 224 3.23 1.34 -4.62
N ASN A 225 3.55 1.76 -3.39
CA ASN A 225 4.10 3.08 -3.14
C ASN A 225 5.44 3.28 -3.85
N THR A 226 6.36 2.29 -3.82
CA THR A 226 7.67 2.40 -4.48
C THR A 226 7.54 2.44 -5.99
N GLN A 227 6.66 1.59 -6.56
CA GLN A 227 6.37 1.62 -7.99
C GLN A 227 5.88 3.00 -8.45
N LYS A 228 4.96 3.63 -7.70
CA LYS A 228 4.45 4.96 -8.04
C LYS A 228 5.51 6.06 -7.89
N LEU A 229 6.40 5.96 -6.92
CA LEU A 229 7.55 6.87 -6.81
C LEU A 229 8.48 6.72 -8.02
N PHE A 230 8.77 5.48 -8.44
CA PHE A 230 9.59 5.24 -9.62
C PHE A 230 8.95 5.82 -10.89
N GLU A 231 7.66 5.57 -11.14
CA GLU A 231 6.93 6.14 -12.28
C GLU A 231 7.03 7.68 -12.32
N ILE A 232 6.89 8.33 -11.16
CA ILE A 232 6.94 9.78 -11.04
C ILE A 232 8.37 10.29 -11.27
N CYS A 233 9.38 9.66 -10.67
CA CYS A 233 10.77 10.05 -10.86
C CYS A 233 11.21 9.85 -12.30
N ALA A 234 10.90 8.71 -12.92
CA ALA A 234 11.26 8.40 -14.30
C ALA A 234 10.60 9.35 -15.32
N SER A 235 9.44 9.93 -14.98
CA SER A 235 8.81 10.96 -15.83
C SER A 235 9.50 12.33 -15.76
N ALA A 236 10.33 12.57 -14.74
CA ALA A 236 10.99 13.86 -14.49
C ALA A 236 12.53 13.79 -14.67
N CYS A 237 13.13 12.62 -14.50
CA CYS A 237 14.57 12.36 -14.63
C CYS A 237 14.77 11.10 -15.47
N GLN A 238 15.46 11.23 -16.63
CA GLN A 238 15.65 10.13 -17.56
C GLN A 238 16.48 8.99 -16.94
N ASP A 239 17.52 9.34 -16.17
CA ASP A 239 18.40 8.38 -15.51
C ASP A 239 17.83 8.03 -14.13
N THR A 240 16.72 7.28 -14.11
CA THR A 240 16.07 6.83 -12.88
C THR A 240 16.24 5.32 -12.72
N TYR A 241 16.80 4.92 -11.56
CA TYR A 241 17.10 3.53 -11.18
C TYR A 241 16.17 3.06 -10.09
N TYR A 242 15.62 1.84 -10.27
CA TYR A 242 14.79 1.17 -9.27
C TYR A 242 15.60 0.01 -8.67
N ILE A 243 15.92 0.10 -7.39
CA ILE A 243 16.70 -0.90 -6.69
C ILE A 243 16.00 -1.36 -5.41
N GLN A 244 16.24 -2.58 -4.99
CA GLN A 244 15.79 -3.10 -3.70
C GLN A 244 16.90 -2.99 -2.66
N THR A 245 18.12 -3.31 -3.07
CA THR A 245 19.35 -3.19 -2.27
C THR A 245 20.47 -2.58 -3.12
N LEU A 246 21.60 -2.26 -2.50
CA LEU A 246 22.76 -1.73 -3.21
C LEU A 246 23.30 -2.70 -4.29
N ASP A 247 23.13 -3.99 -4.09
CA ASP A 247 23.59 -5.02 -5.04
C ASP A 247 22.86 -4.96 -6.39
N ASP A 248 21.68 -4.34 -6.42
CA ASP A 248 20.90 -4.13 -7.66
C ASP A 248 21.43 -2.93 -8.49
N LEU A 249 22.30 -2.09 -7.91
CA LEU A 249 22.82 -0.88 -8.55
C LEU A 249 24.15 -1.18 -9.27
N ASP A 250 24.12 -1.19 -10.60
CA ASP A 250 25.36 -1.19 -11.38
C ASP A 250 25.93 0.24 -11.43
N MET A 251 26.97 0.48 -10.63
CA MET A 251 27.68 1.76 -10.57
C MET A 251 28.26 2.24 -11.92
N ASN A 252 28.48 1.32 -12.88
CA ASN A 252 28.96 1.67 -14.22
C ASN A 252 27.86 2.30 -15.07
N GLN A 253 26.58 2.07 -14.73
CA GLN A 253 25.45 2.71 -15.40
C GLN A 253 25.26 4.15 -14.93
N LEU A 254 25.72 4.51 -13.71
CA LEU A 254 25.83 5.91 -13.31
C LEU A 254 26.97 6.53 -14.11
N GLY A 255 26.64 7.13 -15.25
CA GLY A 255 27.61 7.70 -16.17
C GLY A 255 28.60 8.64 -15.50
N SER A 256 29.83 8.71 -16.03
CA SER A 256 30.91 9.59 -15.52
C SER A 256 30.57 11.09 -15.52
N VAL A 257 29.45 11.49 -16.09
CA VAL A 257 28.97 12.89 -16.20
C VAL A 257 28.02 13.27 -15.05
N VAL A 258 27.51 12.27 -14.28
CA VAL A 258 26.56 12.51 -13.18
C VAL A 258 27.25 13.29 -12.06
N LYS A 259 26.76 14.49 -11.77
CA LYS A 259 27.25 15.37 -10.70
C LYS A 259 26.34 15.35 -9.48
N THR A 260 25.04 15.19 -9.71
CA THR A 260 24.01 15.21 -8.65
C THR A 260 23.14 13.95 -8.73
N VAL A 261 22.94 13.29 -7.57
CA VAL A 261 22.10 12.10 -7.44
C VAL A 261 21.02 12.33 -6.41
N GLY A 262 19.78 12.13 -6.80
CA GLY A 262 18.63 12.12 -5.90
C GLY A 262 18.37 10.71 -5.37
N ILE A 263 18.02 10.59 -4.09
CA ILE A 263 17.64 9.32 -3.46
C ILE A 263 16.28 9.48 -2.81
N THR A 264 15.34 8.59 -3.16
CA THR A 264 14.08 8.42 -2.44
C THR A 264 13.85 6.95 -2.14
N ALA A 265 12.96 6.66 -1.18
CA ALA A 265 12.64 5.28 -0.82
C ALA A 265 11.15 5.10 -0.53
N GLY A 266 10.66 3.90 -0.80
CA GLY A 266 9.29 3.51 -0.50
C GLY A 266 8.97 3.52 1.00
N ALA A 267 7.68 3.65 1.31
CA ALA A 267 7.16 3.69 2.68
C ALA A 267 7.37 2.37 3.47
N SER A 268 7.77 1.31 2.79
CA SER A 268 8.10 -0.01 3.38
C SER A 268 9.61 -0.32 3.35
N THR A 269 10.47 0.66 3.07
CA THR A 269 11.93 0.49 3.02
C THR A 269 12.53 0.90 4.36
N PRO A 270 13.20 0.00 5.09
CA PRO A 270 13.83 0.34 6.37
C PRO A 270 15.10 1.19 6.16
N ASN A 271 15.46 1.98 7.17
CA ASN A 271 16.57 2.93 7.08
C ASN A 271 17.92 2.29 6.79
N ASN A 272 18.18 1.10 7.32
CA ASN A 272 19.44 0.37 7.08
C ASN A 272 19.65 -0.07 5.62
N ILE A 273 18.62 0.00 4.79
CA ILE A 273 18.74 -0.24 3.33
C ILE A 273 18.97 1.08 2.57
N ILE A 274 18.56 2.20 3.17
CA ILE A 274 18.69 3.53 2.54
C ILE A 274 20.06 4.14 2.79
N GLU A 275 20.70 3.81 3.93
CA GLU A 275 22.03 4.26 4.37
C GLU A 275 23.15 3.43 3.73
#